data_ae5fba0e64fbf0d7902f308b874a2d44
#
_entry.id   ae5fba0e64fbf0d7902f308b874a2d44
#
_cell.length_a   1.000
_cell.length_b   1.000
_cell.length_c   1.000
_cell.angle_alpha   90.00
_cell.angle_beta   90.00
_cell.angle_gamma   90.00
#
_symmetry.space_group_name_H-M   'P 1'
#
loop_
_entity.id
_entity.type
_entity.pdbx_description
1 polymer ?
#
loop_
_entity_poly.entity_id
_entity_poly.type
_entity_poly.pdbx_seq_one_letter_code
_entity_poly.pdbx_strand_id
1 'polypeptide(L)'
;GLFHFLRYVDKLKLMEKDEGEASVLSEDADVVRIMSIHKSKGLEYPVVFVAGMGRQFNRMELKDNVQVHPDYYLAAMAMHIKGRYKHNTAIRSIYAALEDAEMMAENLRVLYVAMTRAKEKLILTGAIRGADRLLAKYAYVEDMEPLLLPYNVRKNADSYAKHLLACMVRYNRLAAACKVQGKIRMEICNQEEILTAMIPMELHKRLQLEDIRRMAEQAEEDVF
;
A
#
# COMPACT_ATOMS: atom_id res chain seq x y z
N GLY A 1 -27.31 1.36 34.24
CA GLY A 1 -26.71 2.26 35.23
C GLY A 1 -25.19 2.14 35.28
N LEU A 2 -24.53 3.01 36.04
CA LEU A 2 -23.07 3.10 36.14
C LEU A 2 -22.37 1.76 36.42
N PHE A 3 -22.95 0.93 37.27
CA PHE A 3 -22.42 -0.39 37.65
C PHE A 3 -22.36 -1.36 36.43
N HIS A 4 -23.38 -1.35 35.57
CA HIS A 4 -23.39 -2.15 34.34
C HIS A 4 -22.36 -1.63 33.33
N PHE A 5 -22.14 -0.35 33.23
CA PHE A 5 -21.12 0.26 32.41
C PHE A 5 -19.71 -0.13 32.87
N LEU A 6 -19.42 -0.05 34.16
CA LEU A 6 -18.13 -0.47 34.71
C LEU A 6 -17.84 -1.97 34.45
N ARG A 7 -18.83 -2.85 34.67
CA ARG A 7 -18.68 -4.29 34.34
C ARG A 7 -18.47 -4.52 32.84
N TYR A 8 -19.08 -3.74 31.98
CA TYR A 8 -18.89 -3.80 30.54
C TYR A 8 -17.46 -3.40 30.15
N VAL A 9 -16.94 -2.30 30.70
CA VAL A 9 -15.56 -1.85 30.50
C VAL A 9 -14.53 -2.88 31.00
N ASP A 10 -14.76 -3.48 32.18
CA ASP A 10 -13.89 -4.53 32.70
C ASP A 10 -13.89 -5.77 31.79
N LYS A 11 -15.05 -6.13 31.26
CA LYS A 11 -15.17 -7.23 30.30
C LYS A 11 -14.46 -6.94 28.96
N LEU A 12 -14.51 -5.70 28.47
CA LEU A 12 -13.79 -5.27 27.27
C LEU A 12 -12.28 -5.34 27.48
N LYS A 13 -11.77 -4.89 28.63
CA LYS A 13 -10.35 -4.98 28.99
C LYS A 13 -9.87 -6.44 29.06
N LEU A 14 -10.68 -7.34 29.60
CA LEU A 14 -10.39 -8.77 29.68
C LEU A 14 -10.39 -9.47 28.31
N MET A 15 -11.13 -8.93 27.33
CA MET A 15 -11.22 -9.48 25.97
C MET A 15 -10.17 -8.92 25.02
N GLU A 16 -9.30 -8.00 25.47
CA GLU A 16 -8.35 -7.25 24.61
C GLU A 16 -9.01 -6.67 23.33
N LYS A 17 -10.30 -6.41 23.42
CA LYS A 17 -11.04 -5.80 22.31
C LYS A 17 -10.72 -4.32 22.28
N ASP A 18 -9.86 -3.93 21.36
CA ASP A 18 -9.65 -2.54 20.98
C ASP A 18 -10.93 -2.06 20.25
N GLU A 19 -11.84 -1.48 20.99
CA GLU A 19 -12.97 -0.75 20.39
C GLU A 19 -12.43 0.60 19.93
N GLY A 20 -11.66 0.62 18.88
CA GLY A 20 -11.01 1.75 18.24
C GLY A 20 -11.40 3.12 18.77
N GLU A 21 -10.42 3.99 18.99
CA GLU A 21 -10.63 5.36 19.46
C GLU A 21 -11.89 5.97 18.85
N ALA A 22 -12.82 6.37 19.71
CA ALA A 22 -13.95 7.15 19.27
C ALA A 22 -13.40 8.37 18.51
N SER A 23 -13.73 8.47 17.23
CA SER A 23 -13.33 9.59 16.39
C SER A 23 -13.88 10.88 16.98
N VAL A 24 -13.09 11.53 17.82
CA VAL A 24 -13.44 12.82 18.47
C VAL A 24 -13.45 13.95 17.45
N LEU A 25 -12.87 13.72 16.27
CA LEU A 25 -12.75 14.72 15.22
C LEU A 25 -13.96 14.64 14.28
N SER A 26 -14.64 15.75 14.11
CA SER A 26 -15.69 15.94 13.11
C SER A 26 -15.14 15.62 11.70
N GLU A 27 -16.01 15.16 10.79
CA GLU A 27 -15.62 14.91 9.40
C GLU A 27 -15.09 16.16 8.70
N ASP A 28 -15.53 17.34 9.12
CA ASP A 28 -15.14 18.64 8.57
C ASP A 28 -13.89 19.26 9.23
N ALA A 29 -13.23 18.54 10.15
CA ALA A 29 -12.02 19.06 10.80
C ALA A 29 -10.87 19.19 9.78
N ASP A 30 -10.18 20.34 9.82
CA ASP A 30 -8.98 20.60 9.01
C ASP A 30 -7.77 19.84 9.58
N VAL A 31 -7.68 18.56 9.24
CA VAL A 31 -6.66 17.64 9.76
C VAL A 31 -6.17 16.69 8.69
N VAL A 32 -4.93 16.25 8.83
CA VAL A 32 -4.39 15.14 8.02
C VAL A 32 -4.86 13.81 8.61
N ARG A 33 -5.57 13.01 7.81
CA ARG A 33 -6.09 11.70 8.22
C ARG A 33 -5.24 10.57 7.66
N ILE A 34 -4.76 9.71 8.54
CA ILE A 34 -4.03 8.49 8.16
C ILE A 34 -4.96 7.30 8.39
N MET A 35 -5.19 6.52 7.32
CA MET A 35 -6.07 5.37 7.38
C MET A 35 -5.69 4.30 6.37
N SER A 36 -6.22 3.09 6.51
CA SER A 36 -6.09 2.07 5.48
C SER A 36 -7.00 2.35 4.28
N ILE A 37 -6.65 1.81 3.10
CA ILE A 37 -7.46 1.94 1.89
C ILE A 37 -8.89 1.41 2.13
N HIS A 38 -9.03 0.32 2.89
CA HIS A 38 -10.34 -0.25 3.21
C HIS A 38 -11.23 0.71 4.02
N LYS A 39 -10.65 1.42 5.00
CA LYS A 39 -11.37 2.43 5.78
C LYS A 39 -11.75 3.67 4.96
N SER A 40 -11.05 3.93 3.86
CA SER A 40 -11.36 5.06 2.97
C SER A 40 -12.50 4.79 1.98
N LYS A 41 -13.02 3.54 1.92
CA LYS A 41 -14.09 3.17 0.98
C LYS A 41 -15.35 4.01 1.24
N GLY A 42 -15.85 4.66 0.21
CA GLY A 42 -17.02 5.55 0.29
C GLY A 42 -16.70 7.00 0.69
N LEU A 43 -15.48 7.29 1.14
CA LEU A 43 -15.04 8.64 1.47
C LEU A 43 -14.28 9.27 0.29
N GLU A 44 -14.26 10.59 0.22
CA GLU A 44 -13.50 11.34 -0.79
C GLU A 44 -12.79 12.53 -0.15
N TYR A 45 -11.58 12.82 -0.63
CA TYR A 45 -10.74 13.87 -0.08
C TYR A 45 -10.18 14.76 -1.20
N PRO A 46 -9.98 16.07 -0.97
CA PRO A 46 -9.38 16.97 -1.96
C PRO A 46 -8.01 16.46 -2.42
N VAL A 47 -7.14 16.11 -1.49
CA VAL A 47 -5.79 15.61 -1.75
C VAL A 47 -5.58 14.27 -1.07
N VAL A 48 -5.09 13.28 -1.81
CA VAL A 48 -4.82 11.93 -1.29
C VAL A 48 -3.37 11.53 -1.56
N PHE A 49 -2.68 11.10 -0.51
CA PHE A 49 -1.38 10.47 -0.59
C PHE A 49 -1.55 8.96 -0.41
N VAL A 50 -1.15 8.18 -1.41
CA VAL A 50 -1.08 6.71 -1.29
C VAL A 50 0.39 6.33 -1.12
N ALA A 51 0.75 5.95 0.09
CA ALA A 51 2.13 5.62 0.46
C ALA A 51 2.43 4.12 0.38
N GLY A 52 3.72 3.78 0.26
CA GLY A 52 4.15 2.38 0.33
C GLY A 52 3.87 1.56 -0.93
N MET A 53 3.71 2.20 -2.08
CA MET A 53 3.38 1.54 -3.35
C MET A 53 4.42 0.51 -3.81
N GLY A 54 5.68 0.62 -3.32
CA GLY A 54 6.76 -0.34 -3.62
C GLY A 54 6.74 -1.60 -2.77
N ARG A 55 5.85 -1.70 -1.77
CA ARG A 55 5.73 -2.88 -0.91
C ARG A 55 5.26 -4.08 -1.72
N GLN A 56 5.96 -5.21 -1.58
CA GLN A 56 5.58 -6.45 -2.25
C GLN A 56 4.27 -7.01 -1.69
N PHE A 57 3.46 -7.60 -2.57
CA PHE A 57 2.26 -8.31 -2.17
C PHE A 57 2.61 -9.53 -1.32
N ASN A 58 1.80 -9.79 -0.30
CA ASN A 58 1.98 -10.97 0.52
C ASN A 58 1.50 -12.21 -0.25
N ARG A 59 2.41 -13.16 -0.44
CA ARG A 59 2.17 -14.44 -1.13
C ARG A 59 2.42 -15.65 -0.22
N MET A 60 2.32 -15.45 1.09
CA MET A 60 2.60 -16.54 2.04
C MET A 60 1.57 -17.67 1.94
N GLU A 61 0.31 -17.33 1.76
CA GLU A 61 -0.79 -18.29 1.62
C GLU A 61 -0.58 -19.26 0.44
N LEU A 62 0.03 -18.80 -0.64
CA LEU A 62 0.38 -19.65 -1.79
C LEU A 62 1.38 -20.76 -1.45
N LYS A 63 2.05 -20.71 -0.29
CA LYS A 63 3.05 -21.69 0.14
C LYS A 63 2.47 -22.73 1.11
N ASP A 64 1.23 -22.62 1.50
CA ASP A 64 0.60 -23.54 2.45
C ASP A 64 0.56 -24.95 1.89
N ASN A 65 0.73 -25.92 2.78
CA ASN A 65 0.73 -27.36 2.41
C ASN A 65 -0.62 -27.82 1.88
N VAL A 66 -1.69 -27.15 2.31
CA VAL A 66 -3.07 -27.42 1.92
C VAL A 66 -3.71 -26.11 1.53
N GLN A 67 -4.38 -26.08 0.40
CA GLN A 67 -5.20 -24.97 -0.06
C GLN A 67 -6.64 -25.40 -0.23
N VAL A 68 -7.56 -24.52 0.09
CA VAL A 68 -8.99 -24.73 -0.06
C VAL A 68 -9.53 -23.66 -1.01
N HIS A 69 -10.22 -24.08 -2.05
CA HIS A 69 -10.87 -23.18 -3.00
C HIS A 69 -12.37 -23.37 -2.97
N PRO A 70 -13.18 -22.32 -2.98
CA PRO A 70 -14.65 -22.44 -2.91
C PRO A 70 -15.26 -23.35 -3.98
N ASP A 71 -14.77 -23.26 -5.23
CA ASP A 71 -15.31 -23.97 -6.38
C ASP A 71 -14.65 -25.33 -6.64
N TYR A 72 -13.38 -25.50 -6.22
CA TYR A 72 -12.56 -26.68 -6.57
C TYR A 72 -12.16 -27.53 -5.36
N TYR A 73 -12.67 -27.18 -4.17
CA TYR A 73 -12.48 -27.90 -2.90
C TYR A 73 -11.04 -27.85 -2.36
N LEU A 74 -10.36 -28.96 -2.21
CA LEU A 74 -9.12 -29.09 -1.46
C LEU A 74 -7.97 -29.58 -2.35
N ALA A 75 -6.84 -28.92 -2.26
CA ALA A 75 -5.58 -29.33 -2.88
C ALA A 75 -4.47 -29.39 -1.84
N ALA A 76 -3.77 -30.51 -1.76
CA ALA A 76 -2.71 -30.73 -0.79
C ALA A 76 -1.39 -31.14 -1.46
N MET A 77 -0.28 -30.85 -0.76
CA MET A 77 1.01 -31.42 -1.11
C MET A 77 1.03 -32.92 -0.82
N ALA A 78 1.68 -33.68 -1.67
CA ALA A 78 1.94 -35.09 -1.41
C ALA A 78 3.19 -35.26 -0.54
N MET A 79 3.15 -36.23 0.38
CA MET A 79 4.29 -36.57 1.24
C MET A 79 4.79 -37.98 0.91
N HIS A 80 6.07 -38.09 0.58
CA HIS A 80 6.74 -39.38 0.44
C HIS A 80 7.27 -39.84 1.79
N ILE A 81 6.57 -40.76 2.44
CA ILE A 81 6.82 -41.18 3.83
C ILE A 81 8.23 -41.76 3.99
N LYS A 82 8.66 -42.67 3.11
CA LYS A 82 9.98 -43.30 3.18
C LYS A 82 11.13 -42.34 2.97
N GLY A 83 10.98 -41.39 2.01
CA GLY A 83 11.99 -40.39 1.69
C GLY A 83 11.90 -39.12 2.53
N ARG A 84 10.87 -38.97 3.36
CA ARG A 84 10.62 -37.80 4.23
C ARG A 84 10.67 -36.44 3.51
N TYR A 85 10.18 -36.38 2.26
CA TYR A 85 10.09 -35.14 1.52
C TYR A 85 8.65 -34.87 1.07
N LYS A 86 8.33 -33.58 0.90
CA LYS A 86 7.06 -33.12 0.37
C LYS A 86 7.26 -32.64 -1.07
N HIS A 87 6.28 -32.82 -1.93
CA HIS A 87 6.26 -32.29 -3.28
C HIS A 87 4.87 -31.77 -3.65
N ASN A 88 4.84 -30.80 -4.56
CA ASN A 88 3.59 -30.29 -5.07
C ASN A 88 2.91 -31.31 -5.96
N THR A 89 1.62 -31.51 -5.73
CA THR A 89 0.77 -32.19 -6.72
C THR A 89 0.43 -31.26 -7.88
N ALA A 90 0.06 -31.81 -9.02
CA ALA A 90 -0.40 -31.02 -10.16
C ALA A 90 -1.60 -30.12 -9.77
N ILE A 91 -2.56 -30.69 -9.05
CA ILE A 91 -3.74 -29.96 -8.56
C ILE A 91 -3.30 -28.79 -7.66
N ARG A 92 -2.39 -29.03 -6.73
CA ARG A 92 -1.88 -27.98 -5.82
C ARG A 92 -1.19 -26.84 -6.59
N SER A 93 -0.46 -27.17 -7.65
CA SER A 93 0.22 -26.19 -8.51
C SER A 93 -0.80 -25.34 -9.31
N ILE A 94 -1.87 -25.97 -9.78
CA ILE A 94 -2.95 -25.27 -10.47
C ILE A 94 -3.67 -24.31 -9.51
N TYR A 95 -3.99 -24.76 -8.30
CA TYR A 95 -4.64 -23.91 -7.29
C TYR A 95 -3.79 -22.72 -6.91
N ALA A 96 -2.50 -22.91 -6.69
CA ALA A 96 -1.58 -21.82 -6.42
C ALA A 96 -1.55 -20.77 -7.55
N ALA A 97 -1.67 -21.22 -8.81
CA ALA A 97 -1.72 -20.30 -9.94
C ALA A 97 -3.06 -19.55 -10.04
N LEU A 98 -4.18 -20.20 -9.71
CA LEU A 98 -5.51 -19.56 -9.67
C LEU A 98 -5.57 -18.53 -8.54
N GLU A 99 -5.16 -18.91 -7.35
CA GLU A 99 -5.16 -18.04 -6.17
C GLU A 99 -4.22 -16.83 -6.36
N ASP A 100 -3.02 -17.02 -6.98
CA ASP A 100 -2.14 -15.91 -7.33
C ASP A 100 -2.81 -14.92 -8.30
N ALA A 101 -3.59 -15.43 -9.26
CA ALA A 101 -4.33 -14.59 -10.21
C ALA A 101 -5.49 -13.82 -9.53
N GLU A 102 -6.23 -14.48 -8.64
CA GLU A 102 -7.33 -13.87 -7.88
C GLU A 102 -6.82 -12.80 -6.91
N MET A 103 -5.75 -13.12 -6.17
CA MET A 103 -5.08 -12.17 -5.27
C MET A 103 -4.58 -10.95 -6.06
N MET A 104 -4.01 -11.14 -7.25
CA MET A 104 -3.60 -10.04 -8.10
C MET A 104 -4.77 -9.18 -8.54
N ALA A 105 -5.88 -9.79 -8.94
CA ALA A 105 -7.09 -9.07 -9.31
C ALA A 105 -7.64 -8.26 -8.14
N GLU A 106 -7.63 -8.82 -6.92
CA GLU A 106 -8.09 -8.11 -5.73
C GLU A 106 -7.16 -6.94 -5.37
N ASN A 107 -5.84 -7.12 -5.43
CA ASN A 107 -4.89 -6.03 -5.23
C ASN A 107 -5.13 -4.87 -6.22
N LEU A 108 -5.44 -5.17 -7.48
CA LEU A 108 -5.76 -4.12 -8.47
C LEU A 108 -7.09 -3.42 -8.16
N ARG A 109 -8.09 -4.14 -7.63
CA ARG A 109 -9.34 -3.51 -7.15
C ARG A 109 -9.08 -2.57 -5.96
N VAL A 110 -8.26 -3.00 -5.02
CA VAL A 110 -7.84 -2.16 -3.87
C VAL A 110 -7.09 -0.91 -4.35
N LEU A 111 -6.18 -1.06 -5.33
CA LEU A 111 -5.51 0.09 -5.95
C LEU A 111 -6.51 1.05 -6.61
N TYR A 112 -7.48 0.54 -7.36
CA TYR A 112 -8.53 1.34 -7.96
C TYR A 112 -9.31 2.13 -6.90
N VAL A 113 -9.70 1.49 -5.79
CA VAL A 113 -10.36 2.17 -4.68
C VAL A 113 -9.48 3.30 -4.14
N ALA A 114 -8.19 3.06 -3.90
CA ALA A 114 -7.27 4.09 -3.42
C ALA A 114 -7.17 5.29 -4.37
N MET A 115 -7.04 5.01 -5.67
CA MET A 115 -6.88 6.05 -6.70
C MET A 115 -8.14 6.90 -6.87
N THR A 116 -9.32 6.33 -6.63
CA THR A 116 -10.60 7.02 -6.77
C THR A 116 -11.02 7.83 -5.53
N ARG A 117 -10.18 7.91 -4.50
CA ARG A 117 -10.47 8.71 -3.29
C ARG A 117 -10.15 10.19 -3.45
N ALA A 118 -9.29 10.56 -4.39
CA ALA A 118 -8.87 11.93 -4.61
C ALA A 118 -9.86 12.68 -5.51
N LYS A 119 -10.31 13.86 -5.05
CA LYS A 119 -11.13 14.78 -5.85
C LYS A 119 -10.27 15.65 -6.76
N GLU A 120 -9.17 16.20 -6.24
CA GLU A 120 -8.35 17.19 -6.93
C GLU A 120 -6.95 16.68 -7.25
N LYS A 121 -6.26 16.10 -6.24
CA LYS A 121 -4.87 15.70 -6.41
C LYS A 121 -4.59 14.34 -5.78
N LEU A 122 -4.02 13.44 -6.59
CA LEU A 122 -3.55 12.14 -6.17
C LEU A 122 -2.03 12.10 -6.22
N ILE A 123 -1.39 11.72 -5.11
CA ILE A 123 0.06 11.58 -4.99
C ILE A 123 0.36 10.15 -4.57
N LEU A 124 1.08 9.42 -5.43
CA LEU A 124 1.47 8.04 -5.21
C LEU A 124 2.96 8.00 -4.88
N THR A 125 3.32 7.41 -3.73
CA THR A 125 4.72 7.33 -3.30
C THR A 125 5.14 5.91 -3.01
N GLY A 126 6.37 5.56 -3.38
CA GLY A 126 6.91 4.23 -3.14
C GLY A 126 8.41 4.15 -3.39
N ALA A 127 9.08 3.23 -2.71
CA ALA A 127 10.47 2.92 -2.95
C ALA A 127 10.61 1.60 -3.71
N ILE A 128 11.42 1.61 -4.76
CA ILE A 128 11.70 0.43 -5.58
C ILE A 128 13.21 0.34 -5.80
N ARG A 129 13.77 -0.84 -5.64
CA ARG A 129 15.17 -1.08 -5.98
C ARG A 129 15.35 -1.17 -7.50
N GLY A 130 16.26 -0.35 -8.04
CA GLY A 130 16.62 -0.38 -9.47
C GLY A 130 15.47 0.03 -10.38
N ALA A 131 14.77 1.12 -10.09
CA ALA A 131 13.67 1.65 -10.88
C ALA A 131 14.07 1.84 -12.35
N ASP A 132 15.26 2.40 -12.63
CA ASP A 132 15.77 2.62 -13.97
C ASP A 132 15.94 1.31 -14.77
N ARG A 133 16.47 0.26 -14.12
CA ARG A 133 16.59 -1.07 -14.74
C ARG A 133 15.21 -1.67 -15.03
N LEU A 134 14.24 -1.41 -14.17
CA LEU A 134 12.88 -1.89 -14.34
C LEU A 134 12.18 -1.16 -15.49
N LEU A 135 12.35 0.15 -15.62
CA LEU A 135 11.85 0.93 -16.74
C LEU A 135 12.48 0.47 -18.06
N ALA A 136 13.81 0.29 -18.10
CA ALA A 136 14.49 -0.26 -19.27
C ALA A 136 13.96 -1.65 -19.63
N LYS A 137 13.69 -2.51 -18.64
CA LYS A 137 13.07 -3.82 -18.85
C LYS A 137 11.67 -3.73 -19.44
N TYR A 138 10.90 -2.69 -19.13
CA TYR A 138 9.54 -2.49 -19.64
C TYR A 138 9.51 -1.71 -20.97
N ALA A 139 10.61 -1.14 -21.44
CA ALA A 139 10.66 -0.35 -22.68
C ALA A 139 10.03 -1.06 -23.88
N TYR A 140 10.25 -2.39 -24.01
CA TYR A 140 9.68 -3.17 -25.10
C TYR A 140 8.14 -3.18 -25.15
N VAL A 141 7.47 -2.81 -24.02
CA VAL A 141 6.01 -2.79 -23.93
C VAL A 141 5.44 -1.52 -24.56
N GLU A 142 6.25 -0.48 -24.77
CA GLU A 142 5.80 0.84 -25.24
C GLU A 142 5.01 0.74 -26.55
N ASP A 143 5.52 -0.02 -27.53
CA ASP A 143 4.93 -0.11 -28.87
C ASP A 143 4.08 -1.36 -29.10
N MET A 144 3.89 -2.20 -28.10
CA MET A 144 3.12 -3.44 -28.26
C MET A 144 1.62 -3.16 -28.41
N GLU A 145 0.98 -3.90 -29.33
CA GLU A 145 -0.47 -4.07 -29.39
C GLU A 145 -0.86 -5.44 -28.78
N PRO A 146 -2.03 -5.55 -28.13
CA PRO A 146 -3.03 -4.50 -27.82
C PRO A 146 -2.60 -3.58 -26.66
N LEU A 147 -3.39 -2.53 -26.38
CA LEU A 147 -3.17 -1.59 -25.26
C LEU A 147 -3.07 -2.27 -23.87
N LEU A 148 -3.63 -3.46 -23.73
CA LEU A 148 -3.51 -4.24 -22.50
C LEU A 148 -2.06 -4.68 -22.28
N LEU A 149 -1.54 -4.48 -21.07
CA LEU A 149 -0.21 -4.96 -20.70
C LEU A 149 -0.11 -6.47 -20.91
N PRO A 150 1.03 -6.98 -21.46
CA PRO A 150 1.25 -8.40 -21.63
C PRO A 150 1.06 -9.17 -20.32
N TYR A 151 0.56 -10.40 -20.43
CA TYR A 151 0.27 -11.25 -19.28
C TYR A 151 1.49 -11.45 -18.35
N ASN A 152 2.67 -11.68 -18.94
CA ASN A 152 3.93 -11.85 -18.20
C ASN A 152 4.32 -10.60 -17.40
N VAL A 153 4.06 -9.39 -17.91
CA VAL A 153 4.31 -8.13 -17.20
C VAL A 153 3.35 -7.99 -16.01
N ARG A 154 2.07 -8.23 -16.24
CA ARG A 154 1.03 -8.17 -15.19
C ARG A 154 1.28 -9.19 -14.09
N LYS A 155 1.59 -10.42 -14.43
CA LYS A 155 1.83 -11.52 -13.49
C LYS A 155 3.08 -11.31 -12.64
N ASN A 156 4.15 -10.75 -13.22
CA ASN A 156 5.43 -10.57 -12.54
C ASN A 156 5.55 -9.27 -11.75
N ALA A 157 4.57 -8.38 -11.85
CA ALA A 157 4.52 -7.18 -11.04
C ALA A 157 4.01 -7.53 -9.63
N ASP A 158 4.92 -7.58 -8.67
CA ASP A 158 4.69 -8.01 -7.28
C ASP A 158 4.35 -6.86 -6.33
N SER A 159 4.18 -5.64 -6.86
CA SER A 159 3.83 -4.45 -6.11
C SER A 159 3.03 -3.47 -6.97
N TYR A 160 2.27 -2.59 -6.34
CA TYR A 160 1.53 -1.54 -7.05
C TYR A 160 2.44 -0.67 -7.91
N ALA A 161 3.60 -0.27 -7.37
CA ALA A 161 4.53 0.58 -8.09
C ALA A 161 5.08 -0.07 -9.35
N LYS A 162 5.34 -1.39 -9.36
CA LYS A 162 5.78 -2.10 -10.58
C LYS A 162 4.67 -2.14 -11.64
N HIS A 163 3.41 -2.29 -11.24
CA HIS A 163 2.27 -2.19 -12.16
C HIS A 163 2.17 -0.80 -12.77
N LEU A 164 2.26 0.24 -11.93
CA LEU A 164 2.19 1.63 -12.38
C LEU A 164 3.34 2.00 -13.30
N LEU A 165 4.58 1.59 -12.99
CA LEU A 165 5.73 1.83 -13.86
C LEU A 165 5.52 1.21 -15.25
N ALA A 166 5.02 -0.02 -15.31
CA ALA A 166 4.70 -0.65 -16.59
C ALA A 166 3.62 0.10 -17.38
N CYS A 167 2.62 0.68 -16.70
CA CYS A 167 1.62 1.55 -17.32
C CYS A 167 2.21 2.87 -17.77
N MET A 168 3.13 3.45 -16.98
CA MET A 168 3.76 4.74 -17.30
C MET A 168 4.60 4.71 -18.55
N VAL A 169 5.29 3.59 -18.84
CA VAL A 169 6.01 3.41 -20.11
C VAL A 169 5.08 3.58 -21.32
N ARG A 170 3.80 3.21 -21.17
CA ARG A 170 2.78 3.35 -22.22
C ARG A 170 1.92 4.60 -22.09
N TYR A 171 2.24 5.48 -21.16
CA TYR A 171 1.37 6.59 -20.80
C TYR A 171 0.95 7.45 -22.00
N ASN A 172 1.87 7.83 -22.87
CA ASN A 172 1.55 8.68 -24.02
C ASN A 172 0.50 8.05 -24.95
N ARG A 173 0.60 6.75 -25.20
CA ARG A 173 -0.38 6.00 -26.02
C ARG A 173 -1.71 5.84 -25.30
N LEU A 174 -1.69 5.54 -24.00
CA LEU A 174 -2.90 5.42 -23.19
C LEU A 174 -3.62 6.77 -23.09
N ALA A 175 -2.90 7.85 -22.87
CA ALA A 175 -3.47 9.19 -22.79
C ALA A 175 -4.14 9.60 -24.11
N ALA A 176 -3.51 9.31 -25.24
CA ALA A 176 -4.08 9.57 -26.56
C ALA A 176 -5.34 8.72 -26.83
N ALA A 177 -5.30 7.42 -26.51
CA ALA A 177 -6.42 6.51 -26.72
C ALA A 177 -7.63 6.84 -25.82
N CYS A 178 -7.40 7.24 -24.57
CA CYS A 178 -8.44 7.54 -23.59
C CYS A 178 -8.86 9.02 -23.58
N LYS A 179 -8.27 9.89 -24.43
CA LYS A 179 -8.50 11.35 -24.47
C LYS A 179 -8.35 11.99 -23.07
N VAL A 180 -7.35 11.56 -22.31
CA VAL A 180 -7.10 12.06 -20.95
C VAL A 180 -6.58 13.49 -21.01
N GLN A 181 -7.21 14.40 -20.28
CA GLN A 181 -6.81 15.81 -20.19
C GLN A 181 -5.87 16.08 -19.00
N GLY A 182 -5.73 15.15 -18.09
CA GLY A 182 -4.89 15.29 -16.90
C GLY A 182 -3.40 15.14 -17.19
N LYS A 183 -2.55 15.83 -16.41
CA LYS A 183 -1.10 15.66 -16.46
C LYS A 183 -0.67 14.68 -15.36
N ILE A 184 -0.01 13.60 -15.76
CA ILE A 184 0.70 12.72 -14.82
C ILE A 184 2.17 13.16 -14.83
N ARG A 185 2.71 13.40 -13.64
CA ARG A 185 4.15 13.67 -13.44
C ARG A 185 4.73 12.51 -12.67
N MET A 186 5.79 11.92 -13.17
CA MET A 186 6.57 10.90 -12.49
C MET A 186 7.95 11.47 -12.18
N GLU A 187 8.37 11.35 -10.93
CA GLU A 187 9.71 11.73 -10.48
C GLU A 187 10.38 10.50 -9.85
N ILE A 188 11.61 10.25 -10.21
CA ILE A 188 12.45 9.20 -9.62
C ILE A 188 13.58 9.92 -8.90
N CYS A 189 13.60 9.82 -7.58
CA CYS A 189 14.60 10.43 -6.72
C CYS A 189 15.55 9.36 -6.17
N ASN A 190 16.83 9.66 -6.13
CA ASN A 190 17.84 8.83 -5.49
C ASN A 190 17.77 8.99 -3.96
N GLN A 191 18.29 8.00 -3.24
CA GLN A 191 18.36 8.07 -1.77
C GLN A 191 19.14 9.29 -1.28
N GLU A 192 20.23 9.66 -1.94
CA GLU A 192 21.05 10.82 -1.61
C GLU A 192 20.29 12.14 -1.79
N GLU A 193 19.52 12.27 -2.86
CA GLU A 193 18.67 13.45 -3.11
C GLU A 193 17.62 13.62 -2.01
N ILE A 194 16.98 12.52 -1.60
CA ILE A 194 15.99 12.52 -0.51
C ILE A 194 16.65 12.91 0.81
N LEU A 195 17.81 12.33 1.14
CA LEU A 195 18.55 12.65 2.37
C LEU A 195 18.98 14.12 2.39
N THR A 196 19.48 14.62 1.27
CA THR A 196 19.88 16.02 1.14
C THR A 196 18.69 16.97 1.34
N ALA A 197 17.51 16.61 0.82
CA ALA A 197 16.30 17.39 1.01
C ALA A 197 15.76 17.32 2.46
N MET A 198 16.02 16.23 3.20
CA MET A 198 15.57 16.06 4.59
C MET A 198 16.44 16.82 5.60
N ILE A 199 17.72 16.99 5.34
CA ILE A 199 18.66 17.68 6.26
C ILE A 199 18.14 19.07 6.71
N PRO A 200 17.67 19.96 5.81
CA PRO A 200 17.14 21.25 6.23
C PRO A 200 15.92 21.15 7.14
N MET A 201 15.05 20.15 6.90
CA MET A 201 13.85 19.93 7.71
C MET A 201 14.18 19.45 9.13
N GLU A 202 15.16 18.57 9.30
CA GLU A 202 15.60 18.12 10.63
C GLU A 202 16.30 19.23 11.38
N LEU A 203 17.12 20.02 10.71
CA LEU A 203 17.79 21.19 11.31
C LEU A 203 16.75 22.20 11.81
N HIS A 204 15.72 22.47 11.01
CA HIS A 204 14.64 23.38 11.39
C HIS A 204 13.84 22.86 12.60
N LYS A 205 13.56 21.56 12.67
CA LYS A 205 12.91 20.94 13.84
C LYS A 205 13.76 21.03 15.11
N ARG A 206 15.08 20.86 15.00
CA ARG A 206 15.99 21.00 16.14
C ARG A 206 16.02 22.43 16.65
N LEU A 207 16.09 23.41 15.77
CA LEU A 207 16.04 24.83 16.13
C LEU A 207 14.72 25.17 16.83
N GLN A 208 13.59 24.71 16.35
CA GLN A 208 12.29 24.93 17.02
C GLN A 208 12.22 24.30 18.42
N LEU A 209 12.80 23.12 18.62
CA LEU A 209 12.85 22.46 19.94
C LEU A 209 13.75 23.19 20.93
N GLU A 210 14.86 23.76 20.47
CA GLU A 210 15.76 24.58 21.30
C GLU A 210 15.08 25.91 21.72
N ASP A 211 14.33 26.52 20.81
CA ASP A 211 13.56 27.73 21.12
C ASP A 211 12.48 27.45 22.16
N ILE A 212 11.76 26.33 22.05
CA ILE A 212 10.75 25.92 23.04
C ILE A 212 11.38 25.65 24.40
N ARG A 213 12.57 25.02 24.45
CA ARG A 213 13.30 24.79 25.71
C ARG A 213 13.74 26.09 26.35
N ARG A 214 14.29 27.04 25.59
CA ARG A 214 14.64 28.38 26.09
C ARG A 214 13.45 29.13 26.66
N MET A 215 12.29 29.06 25.96
CA MET A 215 11.07 29.69 26.46
C MET A 215 10.57 29.05 27.77
N ALA A 216 10.72 27.72 27.91
CA ALA A 216 10.36 27.03 29.13
C ALA A 216 11.30 27.38 30.30
N GLU A 217 12.62 27.46 30.06
CA GLU A 217 13.63 27.86 31.05
C GLU A 217 13.42 29.32 31.53
N GLN A 218 13.12 30.23 30.59
CA GLN A 218 12.80 31.61 30.92
C GLN A 218 11.49 31.75 31.72
N ALA A 219 10.48 30.93 31.42
CA ALA A 219 9.24 30.96 32.19
C ALA A 219 9.39 30.40 33.62
N GLU A 220 10.38 29.52 33.87
CA GLU A 220 10.70 29.07 35.22
C GLU A 220 11.52 30.12 36.04
N GLU A 221 12.35 30.94 35.37
CA GLU A 221 13.08 32.03 36.02
C GLU A 221 12.16 33.23 36.39
N ASP A 222 11.09 33.48 35.65
CA ASP A 222 10.16 34.58 35.92
C ASP A 222 9.15 34.25 37.04
N VAL A 223 9.16 33.06 37.61
CA VAL A 223 8.26 32.60 38.68
C VAL A 223 8.89 32.70 40.09
N PHE A 224 10.16 33.05 40.17
CA PHE A 224 10.89 33.32 41.45
C PHE A 224 11.25 34.80 41.55
#